data_52e63f7a78fbe4b6bc954cc925234474
#
_entry.id   52e63f7a78fbe4b6bc954cc925234474
#
_cell.length_a   1.000
_cell.length_b   1.000
_cell.length_c   1.000
_cell.angle_alpha   90.00
_cell.angle_beta   90.00
_cell.angle_gamma   90.00
#
_symmetry.space_group_name_H-M   'P 1'
#
loop_
_entity.id
_entity.type
_entity.pdbx_description
1 polymer ?
#
loop_
_entity_poly.entity_id
_entity_poly.type
_entity_poly.pdbx_seq_one_letter_code
_entity_poly.pdbx_strand_id
1 'polypeptide(L)'
;MSDANRQAALNGQPLPNILTYEYFSFIGGVGLYICIACLIVGKSKQIREIAKIGLLPAIFGIHEPLIFGLPIIFNPFLGTAYILEHVVGAVLTYFVTAAGLISRLTGIGVTWTTPPGIYGFLATGGHISGFVWQIILGVLYVLLAIPFVKMYDRQKLKEESMEGEAV
;
A
#
# COMPACT_ATOMS: atom_id res chain seq x y z
N MET A 1 21.65 7.21 -5.27
CA MET A 1 21.43 6.41 -4.06
C MET A 1 21.19 4.94 -4.40
N SER A 2 20.30 4.59 -5.30
CA SER A 2 20.09 3.19 -5.74
C SER A 2 21.35 2.56 -6.33
N ASP A 3 22.03 3.26 -7.24
CA ASP A 3 23.26 2.73 -7.87
C ASP A 3 24.39 2.48 -6.85
N ALA A 4 24.53 3.34 -5.84
CA ALA A 4 25.52 3.13 -4.78
C ALA A 4 25.21 1.88 -3.95
N ASN A 5 23.95 1.65 -3.61
CA ASN A 5 23.52 0.44 -2.92
C ASN A 5 23.72 -0.80 -3.81
N ARG A 6 23.39 -0.69 -5.09
CA ARG A 6 23.55 -1.78 -6.06
C ARG A 6 25.02 -2.19 -6.20
N GLN A 7 25.91 -1.23 -6.35
CA GLN A 7 27.35 -1.52 -6.43
C GLN A 7 27.88 -2.12 -5.13
N ALA A 8 27.46 -1.60 -3.97
CA ALA A 8 27.82 -2.15 -2.68
C ALA A 8 27.32 -3.61 -2.52
N ALA A 9 26.08 -3.88 -2.92
CA ALA A 9 25.52 -5.24 -2.89
C ALA A 9 26.30 -6.22 -3.76
N LEU A 10 26.66 -5.82 -4.99
CA LEU A 10 27.45 -6.64 -5.90
C LEU A 10 28.87 -6.95 -5.38
N ASN A 11 29.44 -6.04 -4.60
CA ASN A 11 30.75 -6.15 -4.02
C ASN A 11 30.74 -6.75 -2.60
N GLY A 12 29.59 -7.19 -2.10
CA GLY A 12 29.45 -7.72 -0.74
C GLY A 12 29.75 -6.69 0.37
N GLN A 13 29.59 -5.39 0.06
CA GLN A 13 29.83 -4.30 0.99
C GLN A 13 28.53 -3.85 1.68
N PRO A 14 28.60 -3.24 2.87
CA PRO A 14 27.44 -2.67 3.54
C PRO A 14 26.75 -1.63 2.66
N LEU A 15 25.42 -1.70 2.59
CA LEU A 15 24.60 -0.77 1.80
C LEU A 15 24.60 0.63 2.43
N PRO A 16 25.03 1.69 1.73
CA PRO A 16 25.21 3.01 2.34
C PRO A 16 23.90 3.76 2.58
N ASN A 17 22.88 3.56 1.72
CA ASN A 17 21.68 4.40 1.74
C ASN A 17 20.44 3.63 2.23
N ILE A 18 19.60 4.27 3.04
CA ILE A 18 18.26 3.77 3.41
C ILE A 18 17.25 4.16 2.32
N LEU A 19 17.29 5.43 1.91
CA LEU A 19 16.39 5.95 0.88
C LEU A 19 16.98 5.66 -0.49
N THR A 20 16.24 4.92 -1.29
CA THR A 20 16.54 4.60 -2.68
C THR A 20 15.30 4.84 -3.55
N TYR A 21 15.43 4.74 -4.86
CA TYR A 21 14.26 4.85 -5.75
C TYR A 21 13.21 3.75 -5.44
N GLU A 22 13.67 2.54 -5.17
CA GLU A 22 12.84 1.38 -4.86
C GLU A 22 12.06 1.52 -3.55
N TYR A 23 12.44 2.49 -2.71
CA TYR A 23 11.80 2.75 -1.43
C TYR A 23 10.31 3.10 -1.57
N PHE A 24 9.96 3.87 -2.60
CA PHE A 24 8.56 4.22 -2.89
C PHE A 24 7.72 2.98 -3.22
N SER A 25 8.24 2.08 -4.02
CA SER A 25 7.56 0.82 -4.33
C SER A 25 7.51 -0.10 -3.11
N PHE A 26 8.54 -0.06 -2.26
CA PHE A 26 8.63 -0.89 -1.06
C PHE A 26 7.56 -0.52 -0.01
N ILE A 27 7.26 0.76 0.16
CA ILE A 27 6.19 1.26 1.05
C ILE A 27 4.84 1.38 0.33
N GLY A 28 4.79 1.16 -0.97
CA GLY A 28 3.61 1.32 -1.80
C GLY A 28 2.57 0.21 -1.61
N GLY A 29 1.64 0.14 -2.56
CA GLY A 29 0.56 -0.86 -2.50
C GLY A 29 -0.65 -0.42 -1.67
N VAL A 30 -0.70 0.84 -1.22
CA VAL A 30 -1.78 1.38 -0.35
C VAL A 30 -3.18 1.20 -0.93
N GLY A 31 -3.35 1.26 -2.25
CA GLY A 31 -4.63 0.97 -2.90
C GLY A 31 -5.15 -0.44 -2.60
N LEU A 32 -4.28 -1.45 -2.51
CA LEU A 32 -4.63 -2.80 -2.08
C LEU A 32 -5.20 -2.82 -0.66
N TYR A 33 -4.59 -2.09 0.26
CA TYR A 33 -4.98 -2.11 1.67
C TYR A 33 -6.28 -1.34 1.92
N ILE A 34 -6.53 -0.24 1.20
CA ILE A 34 -7.83 0.43 1.16
C ILE A 34 -8.89 -0.53 0.60
N CYS A 35 -8.58 -1.26 -0.48
CA CYS A 35 -9.47 -2.27 -1.06
C CYS A 35 -9.84 -3.35 -0.05
N ILE A 36 -8.86 -3.90 0.67
CA ILE A 36 -9.07 -4.90 1.72
C ILE A 36 -9.95 -4.31 2.84
N ALA A 37 -9.68 -3.08 3.29
CA ALA A 37 -10.51 -2.39 4.28
C ALA A 37 -11.96 -2.23 3.79
N CYS A 38 -12.18 -1.87 2.51
CA CYS A 38 -13.51 -1.80 1.90
C CYS A 38 -14.25 -3.15 1.94
N LEU A 39 -13.54 -4.26 1.69
CA LEU A 39 -14.13 -5.60 1.76
C LEU A 39 -14.47 -6.04 3.19
N ILE A 40 -13.67 -5.61 4.17
CA ILE A 40 -13.85 -5.98 5.59
C ILE A 40 -15.01 -5.18 6.21
N VAL A 41 -15.04 -3.86 6.04
CA VAL A 41 -15.96 -2.98 6.79
C VAL A 41 -17.02 -2.30 5.93
N GLY A 42 -16.88 -2.27 4.61
CA GLY A 42 -17.84 -1.66 3.69
C GLY A 42 -19.15 -2.43 3.64
N LYS A 43 -20.27 -1.70 3.72
CA LYS A 43 -21.65 -2.23 3.65
C LYS A 43 -22.35 -1.79 2.37
N SER A 44 -21.99 -0.62 1.81
CA SER A 44 -22.50 -0.13 0.53
C SER A 44 -22.26 -1.17 -0.56
N LYS A 45 -23.28 -1.41 -1.37
CA LYS A 45 -23.22 -2.34 -2.50
C LYS A 45 -22.17 -1.88 -3.51
N GLN A 46 -22.18 -0.60 -3.84
CA GLN A 46 -21.24 0.00 -4.78
C GLN A 46 -19.78 -0.18 -4.33
N ILE A 47 -19.46 0.14 -3.07
CA ILE A 47 -18.11 0.02 -2.53
C ILE A 47 -17.62 -1.43 -2.60
N ARG A 48 -18.46 -2.37 -2.20
CA ARG A 48 -18.09 -3.79 -2.19
C ARG A 48 -17.87 -4.36 -3.59
N GLU A 49 -18.70 -4.01 -4.57
CA GLU A 49 -18.55 -4.50 -5.94
C GLU A 49 -17.27 -3.95 -6.59
N ILE A 50 -16.98 -2.65 -6.42
CA ILE A 50 -15.74 -2.06 -6.93
C ILE A 50 -14.52 -2.70 -6.25
N ALA A 51 -14.57 -2.91 -4.94
CA ALA A 51 -13.47 -3.54 -4.20
C ALA A 51 -13.24 -5.00 -4.65
N LYS A 52 -14.29 -5.77 -4.94
CA LYS A 52 -14.14 -7.13 -5.47
C LYS A 52 -13.44 -7.15 -6.83
N ILE A 53 -13.85 -6.25 -7.75
CA ILE A 53 -13.27 -6.14 -9.09
C ILE A 53 -11.81 -5.66 -9.00
N GLY A 54 -11.54 -4.70 -8.11
CA GLY A 54 -10.23 -4.09 -7.95
C GLY A 54 -9.21 -4.94 -7.18
N LEU A 55 -9.64 -5.96 -6.41
CA LEU A 55 -8.75 -6.71 -5.53
C LEU A 55 -7.63 -7.43 -6.28
N LEU A 56 -7.98 -8.18 -7.31
CA LEU A 56 -6.99 -8.97 -8.06
C LEU A 56 -5.95 -8.08 -8.76
N PRO A 57 -6.32 -7.02 -9.52
CA PRO A 57 -5.36 -6.07 -10.04
C PRO A 57 -4.50 -5.41 -8.95
N ALA A 58 -5.10 -5.04 -7.82
CA ALA A 58 -4.41 -4.34 -6.74
C ALA A 58 -3.29 -5.18 -6.09
N ILE A 59 -3.43 -6.51 -6.04
CA ILE A 59 -2.36 -7.42 -5.59
C ILE A 59 -1.10 -7.24 -6.43
N PHE A 60 -1.27 -6.94 -7.72
CA PHE A 60 -0.17 -6.70 -8.68
C PHE A 60 0.16 -5.20 -8.85
N GLY A 61 -0.25 -4.36 -7.91
CA GLY A 61 0.07 -2.93 -7.92
C GLY A 61 -0.81 -2.08 -8.87
N ILE A 62 -1.80 -2.67 -9.55
CA ILE A 62 -2.68 -1.98 -10.49
C ILE A 62 -3.89 -1.45 -9.71
N HIS A 63 -3.85 -0.16 -9.35
CA HIS A 63 -4.86 0.46 -8.48
C HIS A 63 -5.90 1.30 -9.22
N GLU A 64 -5.78 1.45 -10.53
CA GLU A 64 -6.66 2.29 -11.35
C GLU A 64 -8.15 1.96 -11.19
N PRO A 65 -8.58 0.68 -11.14
CA PRO A 65 -9.99 0.36 -10.92
C PRO A 65 -10.53 0.90 -9.59
N LEU A 66 -9.69 0.96 -8.57
CA LEU A 66 -10.05 1.50 -7.25
C LEU A 66 -10.00 3.03 -7.24
N ILE A 67 -8.96 3.62 -7.84
CA ILE A 67 -8.77 5.07 -7.89
C ILE A 67 -9.93 5.75 -8.58
N PHE A 68 -10.41 5.19 -9.69
CA PHE A 68 -11.52 5.75 -10.47
C PHE A 68 -12.88 5.26 -9.99
N GLY A 69 -13.01 4.00 -9.60
CA GLY A 69 -14.28 3.44 -9.14
C GLY A 69 -14.72 3.95 -7.77
N LEU A 70 -13.80 4.15 -6.83
CA LEU A 70 -14.06 4.72 -5.50
C LEU A 70 -13.73 6.22 -5.41
N PRO A 71 -13.55 6.92 -6.52
CA PRO A 71 -12.87 8.19 -6.79
C PRO A 71 -11.90 8.64 -5.67
N ILE A 72 -10.94 7.80 -5.31
CA ILE A 72 -10.06 7.98 -4.15
C ILE A 72 -9.44 9.39 -4.11
N ILE A 73 -8.97 9.89 -5.26
CA ILE A 73 -8.29 11.19 -5.35
C ILE A 73 -9.23 12.35 -5.02
N PHE A 74 -10.51 12.26 -5.44
CA PHE A 74 -11.51 13.31 -5.23
C PHE A 74 -12.34 13.10 -3.96
N ASN A 75 -12.12 12.01 -3.25
CA ASN A 75 -12.82 11.69 -2.01
C ASN A 75 -11.97 12.14 -0.80
N PRO A 76 -12.45 13.10 0.03
CA PRO A 76 -11.68 13.60 1.16
C PRO A 76 -11.37 12.52 2.19
N PHE A 77 -12.19 11.51 2.36
CA PHE A 77 -11.95 10.42 3.30
C PHE A 77 -10.90 9.45 2.76
N LEU A 78 -11.14 8.87 1.58
CA LEU A 78 -10.24 7.89 1.00
C LEU A 78 -8.92 8.52 0.55
N GLY A 79 -8.94 9.74 0.02
CA GLY A 79 -7.74 10.49 -0.33
C GLY A 79 -6.85 10.79 0.88
N THR A 80 -7.46 11.17 2.02
CA THR A 80 -6.72 11.34 3.27
C THR A 80 -6.09 10.03 3.74
N ALA A 81 -6.83 8.92 3.72
CA ALA A 81 -6.27 7.60 4.04
C ALA A 81 -5.08 7.27 3.14
N TYR A 82 -5.24 7.44 1.83
CA TYR A 82 -4.20 7.16 0.84
C TYR A 82 -2.90 7.93 1.09
N ILE A 83 -3.00 9.25 1.38
CA ILE A 83 -1.83 10.09 1.70
C ILE A 83 -1.21 9.67 3.04
N LEU A 84 -2.06 9.46 4.05
CA LEU A 84 -1.61 9.14 5.41
C LEU A 84 -0.87 7.80 5.45
N GLU A 85 -1.33 6.78 4.72
CA GLU A 85 -0.67 5.49 4.60
C GLU A 85 0.75 5.63 4.01
N HIS A 86 0.91 6.43 2.95
CA HIS A 86 2.24 6.68 2.37
C HIS A 86 3.17 7.40 3.36
N VAL A 87 2.67 8.42 4.07
CA VAL A 87 3.48 9.17 5.04
C VAL A 87 3.88 8.27 6.22
N VAL A 88 2.92 7.56 6.79
CA VAL A 88 3.17 6.64 7.91
C VAL A 88 4.14 5.52 7.48
N GLY A 89 3.91 4.93 6.30
CA GLY A 89 4.79 3.90 5.75
C GLY A 89 6.22 4.39 5.54
N ALA A 90 6.38 5.59 4.97
CA ALA A 90 7.69 6.18 4.75
C ALA A 90 8.44 6.40 6.07
N VAL A 91 7.78 7.01 7.04
CA VAL A 91 8.39 7.33 8.34
C VAL A 91 8.74 6.06 9.10
N LEU A 92 7.80 5.14 9.25
CA LEU A 92 8.03 3.89 10.00
C LEU A 92 9.11 3.03 9.35
N THR A 93 9.05 2.83 8.03
CA THR A 93 10.06 2.04 7.31
C THR A 93 11.44 2.65 7.43
N TYR A 94 11.55 3.99 7.39
CA TYR A 94 12.84 4.66 7.60
C TYR A 94 13.43 4.33 8.97
N PHE A 95 12.66 4.51 10.05
CA PHE A 95 13.17 4.26 11.40
C PHE A 95 13.47 2.79 11.66
N VAL A 96 12.63 1.87 11.19
CA VAL A 96 12.85 0.43 11.38
C VAL A 96 14.09 -0.05 10.60
N THR A 97 14.31 0.51 9.41
CA THR A 97 15.54 0.23 8.63
C THR A 97 16.77 0.87 9.28
N ALA A 98 16.66 2.09 9.79
CA ALA A 98 17.75 2.77 10.50
C ALA A 98 18.14 2.05 11.79
N ALA A 99 17.16 1.45 12.48
CA ALA A 99 17.40 0.61 13.65
C ALA A 99 18.01 -0.77 13.32
N GLY A 100 18.18 -1.12 12.02
CA GLY A 100 18.74 -2.38 11.59
C GLY A 100 17.80 -3.59 11.69
N LEU A 101 16.51 -3.37 11.97
CA LEU A 101 15.52 -4.45 12.05
C LEU A 101 15.13 -5.00 10.68
N ILE A 102 15.31 -4.20 9.63
CA ILE A 102 15.10 -4.59 8.24
C ILE A 102 16.37 -4.34 7.46
N SER A 103 16.71 -5.27 6.56
CA SER A 103 17.79 -5.08 5.61
C SER A 103 17.50 -3.90 4.68
N ARG A 104 18.53 -3.10 4.38
CA ARG A 104 18.41 -2.01 3.42
C ARG A 104 18.11 -2.54 2.02
N LEU A 105 17.49 -1.72 1.21
CA LEU A 105 17.18 -2.05 -0.18
C LEU A 105 18.46 -2.08 -1.01
N THR A 106 18.63 -3.12 -1.81
CA THR A 106 19.87 -3.37 -2.58
C THR A 106 20.04 -2.44 -3.78
N GLY A 107 18.99 -1.70 -4.18
CA GLY A 107 19.02 -0.93 -5.42
C GLY A 107 18.90 -1.79 -6.68
N ILE A 108 18.61 -3.08 -6.53
CA ILE A 108 18.30 -3.97 -7.66
C ILE A 108 16.85 -3.72 -8.04
N GLY A 109 16.59 -3.39 -9.30
CA GLY A 109 15.26 -3.11 -9.80
C GLY A 109 14.34 -4.32 -9.71
N VAL A 110 13.33 -4.24 -8.85
CA VAL A 110 12.23 -5.22 -8.80
C VAL A 110 11.04 -4.61 -9.53
N THR A 111 10.35 -5.41 -10.34
CA THR A 111 9.17 -4.94 -11.08
C THR A 111 8.10 -4.47 -10.10
N TRP A 112 7.56 -3.28 -10.32
CA TRP A 112 6.55 -2.67 -9.45
C TRP A 112 5.24 -3.48 -9.34
N THR A 113 4.96 -4.35 -10.33
CA THR A 113 3.83 -5.27 -10.32
C THR A 113 4.04 -6.50 -9.43
N THR A 114 5.18 -6.60 -8.75
CA THR A 114 5.42 -7.72 -7.83
C THR A 114 4.55 -7.56 -6.58
N PRO A 115 3.81 -8.61 -6.17
CA PRO A 115 2.99 -8.56 -4.97
C PRO A 115 3.77 -8.16 -3.71
N PRO A 116 3.11 -7.41 -2.78
CA PRO A 116 3.72 -7.09 -1.48
C PRO A 116 4.17 -8.35 -0.73
N GLY A 117 5.23 -8.24 0.04
CA GLY A 117 5.92 -9.36 0.67
C GLY A 117 6.99 -9.93 -0.26
N ILE A 118 6.61 -10.44 -1.44
CA ILE A 118 7.59 -10.91 -2.45
C ILE A 118 8.48 -9.76 -2.92
N TYR A 119 7.88 -8.58 -3.17
CA TYR A 119 8.64 -7.38 -3.50
C TYR A 119 9.68 -7.08 -2.41
N GLY A 120 9.26 -7.09 -1.14
CA GLY A 120 10.13 -6.81 0.00
C GLY A 120 11.28 -7.80 0.13
N PHE A 121 11.02 -9.08 -0.08
CA PHE A 121 12.05 -10.12 -0.08
C PHE A 121 13.08 -9.89 -1.19
N LEU A 122 12.63 -9.65 -2.41
CA LEU A 122 13.52 -9.44 -3.55
C LEU A 122 14.31 -8.12 -3.44
N ALA A 123 13.63 -7.02 -3.07
CA ALA A 123 14.26 -5.70 -2.97
C ALA A 123 15.32 -5.61 -1.86
N THR A 124 15.22 -6.43 -0.82
CA THR A 124 16.22 -6.54 0.25
C THR A 124 17.31 -7.58 -0.04
N GLY A 125 17.36 -8.13 -1.25
CA GLY A 125 18.37 -9.11 -1.64
C GLY A 125 18.15 -10.52 -1.08
N GLY A 126 16.87 -10.92 -0.89
CA GLY A 126 16.49 -12.22 -0.37
C GLY A 126 16.40 -12.30 1.16
N HIS A 127 16.37 -11.16 1.84
CA HIS A 127 16.17 -11.15 3.30
C HIS A 127 14.70 -11.25 3.68
N ILE A 128 14.38 -12.22 4.53
CA ILE A 128 13.02 -12.44 5.02
C ILE A 128 12.44 -11.23 5.81
N SER A 129 13.33 -10.40 6.37
CA SER A 129 12.93 -9.19 7.09
C SER A 129 12.14 -8.21 6.21
N GLY A 130 12.50 -8.09 4.92
CA GLY A 130 11.78 -7.28 3.95
C GLY A 130 10.38 -7.82 3.66
N PHE A 131 10.24 -9.14 3.54
CA PHE A 131 8.92 -9.80 3.40
C PHE A 131 8.03 -9.53 4.61
N VAL A 132 8.53 -9.88 5.80
CA VAL A 132 7.77 -9.75 7.05
C VAL A 132 7.35 -8.31 7.30
N TRP A 133 8.25 -7.35 7.04
CA TRP A 133 7.93 -5.95 7.21
C TRP A 133 6.79 -5.47 6.31
N GLN A 134 6.79 -5.85 5.03
CA GLN A 134 5.70 -5.47 4.13
C GLN A 134 4.35 -6.06 4.57
N ILE A 135 4.32 -7.26 5.14
CA ILE A 135 3.09 -7.82 5.69
C ILE A 135 2.63 -7.03 6.93
N ILE A 136 3.55 -6.70 7.86
CA ILE A 136 3.24 -5.88 9.03
C ILE A 136 2.72 -4.51 8.59
N LEU A 137 3.39 -3.88 7.64
CA LEU A 137 3.00 -2.58 7.11
C LEU A 137 1.62 -2.64 6.45
N GLY A 138 1.34 -3.71 5.70
CA GLY A 138 0.02 -3.93 5.10
C GLY A 138 -1.10 -4.05 6.13
N VAL A 139 -0.88 -4.77 7.22
CA VAL A 139 -1.85 -4.84 8.34
C VAL A 139 -2.07 -3.45 8.95
N LEU A 140 -1.00 -2.68 9.17
CA LEU A 140 -1.10 -1.31 9.68
C LEU A 140 -1.90 -0.40 8.74
N TYR A 141 -1.68 -0.50 7.44
CA TYR A 141 -2.42 0.26 6.43
C TYR A 141 -3.91 -0.09 6.43
N VAL A 142 -4.26 -1.38 6.48
CA VAL A 142 -5.67 -1.79 6.59
C VAL A 142 -6.32 -1.20 7.84
N LEU A 143 -5.65 -1.27 9.00
CA LEU A 143 -6.16 -0.71 10.25
C LEU A 143 -6.34 0.80 10.16
N LEU A 144 -5.40 1.50 9.51
CA LEU A 144 -5.44 2.94 9.30
C LEU A 144 -6.55 3.34 8.33
N ALA A 145 -6.80 2.55 7.27
CA ALA A 145 -7.86 2.80 6.30
C ALA A 145 -9.28 2.62 6.88
N ILE A 146 -9.48 1.71 7.81
CA ILE A 146 -10.81 1.35 8.35
C ILE A 146 -11.66 2.55 8.78
N PRO A 147 -11.18 3.52 9.58
CA PRO A 147 -12.02 4.66 9.98
C PRO A 147 -12.47 5.51 8.78
N PHE A 148 -11.60 5.75 7.82
CA PHE A 148 -11.91 6.53 6.62
C PHE A 148 -12.87 5.81 5.70
N VAL A 149 -12.69 4.51 5.50
CA VAL A 149 -13.61 3.67 4.72
C VAL A 149 -15.01 3.68 5.38
N LYS A 150 -15.11 3.55 6.71
CA LYS A 150 -16.40 3.63 7.40
C LYS A 150 -17.09 4.99 7.24
N MET A 151 -16.32 6.08 7.20
CA MET A 151 -16.89 7.42 6.98
C MET A 151 -17.45 7.54 5.56
N TYR A 152 -16.72 7.09 4.57
CA TYR A 152 -17.16 7.07 3.17
C TYR A 152 -18.34 6.12 2.94
N ASP A 153 -18.29 4.93 3.53
CA ASP A 153 -19.37 3.94 3.44
C ASP A 153 -20.71 4.47 3.98
N ARG A 154 -20.69 5.22 5.10
CA ARG A 154 -21.88 5.86 5.63
C ARG A 154 -22.47 6.90 4.68
N GLN A 155 -21.63 7.64 3.97
CA GLN A 155 -22.08 8.59 2.95
C GLN A 155 -22.78 7.84 1.81
N LYS A 156 -22.14 6.78 1.30
CA LYS A 156 -22.67 5.98 0.19
C LYS A 156 -23.97 5.27 0.54
N LEU A 157 -24.10 4.74 1.74
CA LEU A 157 -25.35 4.14 2.20
C LEU A 157 -26.52 5.13 2.23
N LYS A 158 -26.26 6.40 2.58
CA LYS A 158 -27.30 7.45 2.52
C LYS A 158 -27.71 7.75 1.08
N GLU A 159 -26.74 7.83 0.16
CA GLU A 159 -27.02 8.04 -1.26
C GLU A 159 -27.84 6.87 -1.83
N GLU A 160 -27.46 5.63 -1.56
CA GLU A 160 -28.19 4.42 -1.98
C GLU A 160 -29.63 4.37 -1.43
N SER A 161 -29.85 4.82 -0.18
CA SER A 161 -31.21 4.85 0.41
C SER A 161 -32.11 5.89 -0.25
N MET A 162 -31.59 7.07 -0.58
CA MET A 162 -32.35 8.12 -1.26
C MET A 162 -32.71 7.74 -2.70
N GLU A 163 -31.81 7.05 -3.41
CA GLU A 163 -32.08 6.53 -4.75
C GLU A 163 -33.16 5.44 -4.75
N GLY A 164 -33.19 4.59 -3.72
CA GLY A 164 -34.20 3.53 -3.55
C GLY A 164 -35.59 4.04 -3.19
N GLU A 165 -35.71 5.24 -2.58
CA GLU A 165 -36.97 5.88 -2.28
C GLU A 165 -37.56 6.70 -3.46
N ALA A 166 -36.71 7.00 -4.47
CA ALA A 166 -37.09 7.80 -5.64
C ALA A 166 -37.65 6.96 -6.81
N VAL A 167 -37.68 5.64 -6.69
CA VAL A 167 -38.18 4.65 -7.68
C VAL A 167 -39.43 4.00 -7.16
#